data_cf373e22176801bff5a91cb797b460c0
#
_entry.id   cf373e22176801bff5a91cb797b460c0
#
_cell.length_a   1.000
_cell.length_b   1.000
_cell.length_c   1.000
_cell.angle_alpha   90.00
_cell.angle_beta   90.00
_cell.angle_gamma   90.00
#
_symmetry.space_group_name_H-M   'P 1'
#
loop_
_entity.id
_entity.type
_entity.pdbx_description
1 polymer ?
#
loop_
_entity_poly.entity_id
_entity_poly.type
_entity_poly.pdbx_seq_one_letter_code
_entity_poly.pdbx_strand_id
1 'polypeptide(L)'
;SNLKKNIQDFVVLYLSGQVKYETTIGSDPNNLSLRQLGDQEINVIEMVKGVTKYAKMITEPQSIKQELDKAVNLATTGRPGPVWLDIPLNVQGALIDEKSLSSEKINNSSPTIEDDTVSSVINEIKKAKRPIFVAGHGIRIAKAEKEFIKLVDSLKIPVLSTFNGMDLISSKSDNFIGRIGT
;
A
#
# COMPACT_ATOMS: atom_id res chain seq x y z
N SER A 1 16.11 18.03 -10.23
CA SER A 1 14.66 18.19 -10.32
C SER A 1 13.99 17.01 -9.60
N ASN A 2 13.36 17.29 -8.46
CA ASN A 2 12.71 16.32 -7.57
C ASN A 2 11.32 15.86 -8.04
N LEU A 3 10.96 16.10 -9.29
CA LEU A 3 9.63 15.76 -9.84
C LEU A 3 9.51 14.32 -10.38
N LYS A 4 10.54 13.50 -10.29
CA LYS A 4 10.51 12.08 -10.66
C LYS A 4 10.28 11.14 -9.48
N LYS A 5 9.79 11.62 -8.35
CA LYS A 5 9.23 10.74 -7.31
C LYS A 5 7.92 10.18 -7.83
N ASN A 6 7.98 8.97 -8.22
CA ASN A 6 7.04 8.08 -8.84
C ASN A 6 5.57 8.27 -8.42
N ILE A 7 4.75 8.55 -9.39
CA ILE A 7 3.27 8.51 -9.39
C ILE A 7 2.70 7.20 -8.78
N GLN A 8 3.51 6.16 -8.58
CA GLN A 8 3.08 4.85 -8.12
C GLN A 8 3.29 4.59 -6.62
N ASP A 9 3.97 5.49 -5.92
CA ASP A 9 4.13 5.43 -4.46
C ASP A 9 3.16 6.42 -3.78
N PHE A 10 1.92 6.54 -4.31
CA PHE A 10 0.91 7.39 -3.70
C PHE A 10 0.48 6.81 -2.37
N VAL A 11 1.11 7.30 -1.32
CA VAL A 11 0.56 7.26 0.02
C VAL A 11 -0.54 8.30 0.10
N VAL A 12 -1.79 7.87 0.14
CA VAL A 12 -2.93 8.78 0.26
C VAL A 12 -3.76 8.34 1.46
N LEU A 13 -3.96 9.27 2.37
CA LEU A 13 -4.93 9.15 3.44
C LEU A 13 -6.17 9.97 3.05
N TYR A 14 -7.27 9.28 2.82
CA TYR A 14 -8.57 9.90 2.65
C TYR A 14 -9.28 10.02 3.99
N LEU A 15 -9.77 11.23 4.27
CA LEU A 15 -10.63 11.50 5.42
C LEU A 15 -11.97 11.99 4.87
N SER A 16 -13.04 11.25 5.14
CA SER A 16 -14.40 11.65 4.78
C SER A 16 -15.25 11.90 6.03
N GLY A 17 -16.23 12.78 5.89
CA GLY A 17 -17.27 12.97 6.88
C GLY A 17 -18.46 12.07 6.56
N GLN A 18 -19.16 11.63 7.60
CA GLN A 18 -20.39 10.85 7.52
C GLN A 18 -21.49 11.52 8.34
N VAL A 19 -22.75 11.17 8.09
CA VAL A 19 -23.86 11.50 8.98
C VAL A 19 -23.59 10.98 10.39
N LYS A 20 -24.39 11.36 11.38
CA LYS A 20 -24.25 10.80 12.74
C LYS A 20 -24.30 9.28 12.69
N TYR A 21 -23.43 8.62 13.46
CA TYR A 21 -23.36 7.15 13.46
C TYR A 21 -24.72 6.50 13.70
N GLU A 22 -25.52 7.05 14.62
CA GLU A 22 -26.85 6.52 14.98
C GLU A 22 -27.86 6.57 13.82
N THR A 23 -27.55 7.32 12.76
CA THR A 23 -28.38 7.40 11.54
C THR A 23 -27.79 6.62 10.38
N THR A 24 -26.80 5.78 10.64
CA THR A 24 -26.22 4.87 9.64
C THR A 24 -26.77 3.46 9.80
N ILE A 25 -26.81 2.71 8.72
CA ILE A 25 -27.21 1.30 8.74
C ILE A 25 -26.28 0.45 9.64
N GLY A 26 -25.04 0.85 9.81
CA GLY A 26 -24.07 0.20 10.69
C GLY A 26 -24.44 0.29 12.17
N SER A 27 -25.34 1.21 12.56
CA SER A 27 -25.84 1.36 13.93
C SER A 27 -27.12 0.57 14.20
N ASP A 28 -27.73 -0.02 13.16
CA ASP A 28 -29.00 -0.71 13.30
C ASP A 28 -28.84 -2.04 14.05
N PRO A 29 -29.38 -2.15 15.29
CA PRO A 29 -29.23 -3.36 16.09
C PRO A 29 -30.06 -4.54 15.55
N ASN A 30 -31.05 -4.27 14.69
CA ASN A 30 -31.96 -5.28 14.13
C ASN A 30 -31.50 -5.80 12.77
N ASN A 31 -30.43 -5.21 12.19
CA ASN A 31 -29.91 -5.57 10.88
C ASN A 31 -31.01 -5.72 9.82
N LEU A 32 -31.84 -4.69 9.65
CA LEU A 32 -33.06 -4.69 8.84
C LEU A 32 -32.80 -4.89 7.33
N SER A 33 -31.58 -5.14 6.92
CA SER A 33 -31.18 -5.30 5.50
C SER A 33 -31.62 -4.13 4.60
N LEU A 34 -31.68 -2.93 5.17
CA LEU A 34 -31.96 -1.71 4.44
C LEU A 34 -30.72 -1.33 3.63
N ARG A 35 -30.95 -0.72 2.48
CA ARG A 35 -29.85 -0.13 1.69
C ARG A 35 -29.22 1.06 2.41
N GLN A 36 -29.99 1.79 3.18
CA GLN A 36 -29.64 3.07 3.78
C GLN A 36 -30.64 3.38 4.90
N LEU A 37 -30.18 3.92 6.02
CA LEU A 37 -31.02 4.35 7.13
C LEU A 37 -31.25 5.87 7.08
N GLY A 38 -30.19 6.66 7.05
CA GLY A 38 -30.25 8.12 6.89
C GLY A 38 -30.33 8.53 5.42
N ASP A 39 -30.97 9.65 5.15
CA ASP A 39 -31.18 10.19 3.78
C ASP A 39 -29.87 10.58 3.09
N GLN A 40 -28.86 10.98 3.85
CA GLN A 40 -27.52 11.38 3.36
C GLN A 40 -26.42 10.36 3.64
N GLU A 41 -26.78 9.20 4.18
CA GLU A 41 -25.83 8.13 4.45
C GLU A 41 -25.26 7.56 3.15
N ILE A 42 -23.95 7.34 3.14
CA ILE A 42 -23.25 6.57 2.09
C ILE A 42 -22.39 5.53 2.77
N ASN A 43 -22.52 4.25 2.41
CA ASN A 43 -21.62 3.20 2.88
C ASN A 43 -20.30 3.25 2.08
N VAL A 44 -19.52 4.33 2.29
CA VAL A 44 -18.27 4.59 1.59
C VAL A 44 -17.24 3.50 1.86
N ILE A 45 -17.22 2.92 3.06
CA ILE A 45 -16.25 1.89 3.43
C ILE A 45 -16.36 0.67 2.52
N GLU A 46 -17.57 0.17 2.28
CA GLU A 46 -17.75 -0.96 1.36
C GLU A 46 -17.41 -0.59 -0.09
N MET A 47 -17.66 0.66 -0.50
CA MET A 47 -17.32 1.13 -1.86
C MET A 47 -15.80 1.17 -2.10
N VAL A 48 -15.01 1.58 -1.11
CA VAL A 48 -13.55 1.77 -1.27
C VAL A 48 -12.71 0.58 -0.84
N LYS A 49 -13.30 -0.42 -0.21
CA LYS A 49 -12.61 -1.60 0.32
C LYS A 49 -11.77 -2.35 -0.71
N GLY A 50 -12.24 -2.39 -1.98
CA GLY A 50 -11.53 -3.06 -3.06
C GLY A 50 -10.33 -2.28 -3.62
N VAL A 51 -10.19 -0.99 -3.28
CA VAL A 51 -9.14 -0.11 -3.83
C VAL A 51 -8.25 0.52 -2.76
N THR A 52 -8.46 0.19 -1.49
CA THR A 52 -7.68 0.69 -0.35
C THR A 52 -7.02 -0.45 0.42
N LYS A 53 -5.90 -0.17 1.07
CA LYS A 53 -5.24 -1.11 2.00
C LYS A 53 -5.95 -1.20 3.34
N TYR A 54 -6.60 -0.13 3.73
CA TYR A 54 -7.35 -0.02 4.96
C TYR A 54 -8.50 0.96 4.76
N ALA A 55 -9.69 0.57 5.19
CA ALA A 55 -10.84 1.44 5.19
C ALA A 55 -11.66 1.18 6.47
N LYS A 56 -11.96 2.22 7.23
CA LYS A 56 -12.70 2.10 8.48
C LYS A 56 -13.53 3.34 8.78
N MET A 57 -14.75 3.14 9.24
CA MET A 57 -15.54 4.16 9.91
C MET A 57 -15.13 4.22 11.38
N ILE A 58 -14.84 5.40 11.89
CA ILE A 58 -14.45 5.64 13.28
C ILE A 58 -15.71 5.91 14.08
N THR A 59 -16.11 4.98 14.92
CA THR A 59 -17.33 5.08 15.73
C THR A 59 -17.04 5.56 17.16
N GLU A 60 -15.80 5.35 17.64
CA GLU A 60 -15.38 5.70 18.99
C GLU A 60 -14.40 6.89 18.94
N PRO A 61 -14.78 8.09 19.47
CA PRO A 61 -13.92 9.27 19.41
C PRO A 61 -12.53 9.08 20.00
N GLN A 62 -12.40 8.31 21.08
CA GLN A 62 -11.12 8.04 21.75
C GLN A 62 -10.17 7.16 20.92
N SER A 63 -10.68 6.47 19.89
CA SER A 63 -9.85 5.64 19.02
C SER A 63 -9.18 6.43 17.89
N ILE A 64 -9.49 7.72 17.73
CA ILE A 64 -9.05 8.53 16.57
C ILE A 64 -7.53 8.48 16.35
N LYS A 65 -6.75 8.63 17.41
CA LYS A 65 -5.29 8.61 17.32
C LYS A 65 -4.77 7.24 16.90
N GLN A 66 -5.28 6.18 17.51
CA GLN A 66 -4.90 4.81 17.17
C GLN A 66 -5.22 4.49 15.71
N GLU A 67 -6.39 4.89 15.23
CA GLU A 67 -6.81 4.61 13.85
C GLU A 67 -6.03 5.45 12.83
N LEU A 68 -5.67 6.68 13.16
CA LEU A 68 -4.79 7.52 12.33
C LEU A 68 -3.37 6.93 12.26
N ASP A 69 -2.78 6.57 13.40
CA ASP A 69 -1.46 5.93 13.46
C ASP A 69 -1.44 4.65 12.61
N LYS A 70 -2.47 3.81 12.76
CA LYS A 70 -2.64 2.58 11.98
C LYS A 70 -2.79 2.85 10.48
N ALA A 71 -3.64 3.80 10.11
CA ALA A 71 -3.87 4.17 8.72
C ALA A 71 -2.58 4.66 8.05
N VAL A 72 -1.85 5.59 8.69
CA VAL A 72 -0.58 6.12 8.18
C VAL A 72 0.47 5.00 8.06
N ASN A 73 0.56 4.14 9.05
CA ASN A 73 1.48 3.02 9.00
C ASN A 73 1.17 2.08 7.82
N LEU A 74 -0.08 1.65 7.70
CA LEU A 74 -0.49 0.76 6.60
C LEU A 74 -0.31 1.42 5.23
N ALA A 75 -0.54 2.73 5.11
CA ALA A 75 -0.31 3.45 3.87
C ALA A 75 1.15 3.47 3.44
N THR A 76 2.09 3.48 4.40
CA THR A 76 3.53 3.70 4.15
C THR A 76 4.37 2.43 4.19
N THR A 77 3.89 1.33 4.78
CA THR A 77 4.65 0.09 4.98
C THR A 77 4.32 -0.99 3.96
N GLY A 78 5.23 -1.94 3.78
CA GLY A 78 5.10 -2.99 2.77
C GLY A 78 4.99 -2.37 1.37
N ARG A 79 3.99 -2.78 0.59
CA ARG A 79 3.64 -2.06 -0.64
C ARG A 79 2.80 -0.85 -0.27
N PRO A 80 3.29 0.39 -0.43
CA PRO A 80 2.53 1.61 -0.13
C PRO A 80 1.21 1.65 -0.91
N GLY A 81 0.19 2.31 -0.34
CA GLY A 81 -1.10 2.40 -1.00
C GLY A 81 -2.12 3.23 -0.21
N PRO A 82 -3.28 3.53 -0.81
CA PRO A 82 -4.27 4.39 -0.21
C PRO A 82 -4.97 3.75 0.99
N VAL A 83 -5.37 4.60 1.94
CA VAL A 83 -6.19 4.24 3.09
C VAL A 83 -7.32 5.25 3.26
N TRP A 84 -8.40 4.83 3.92
CA TRP A 84 -9.59 5.65 4.09
C TRP A 84 -10.12 5.58 5.51
N LEU A 85 -10.36 6.75 6.12
CA LEU A 85 -11.07 6.86 7.39
C LEU A 85 -12.33 7.70 7.18
N ASP A 86 -13.47 7.16 7.59
CA ASP A 86 -14.78 7.81 7.54
C ASP A 86 -15.19 8.22 8.95
N ILE A 87 -15.48 9.50 9.17
CA ILE A 87 -15.66 10.06 10.51
C ILE A 87 -17.06 10.65 10.64
N PRO A 88 -17.96 9.96 11.36
CA PRO A 88 -19.32 10.44 11.62
C PRO A 88 -19.34 11.79 12.36
N LEU A 89 -20.36 12.59 12.08
CA LEU A 89 -20.52 13.95 12.61
C LEU A 89 -20.47 14.02 14.14
N ASN A 90 -21.11 13.06 14.83
CA ASN A 90 -21.08 12.97 16.30
C ASN A 90 -19.67 12.67 16.84
N VAL A 91 -18.84 11.92 16.08
CA VAL A 91 -17.44 11.66 16.42
C VAL A 91 -16.60 12.90 16.20
N GLN A 92 -16.83 13.64 15.10
CA GLN A 92 -16.12 14.91 14.82
C GLN A 92 -16.38 15.96 15.88
N GLY A 93 -17.61 16.02 16.42
CA GLY A 93 -17.98 17.00 17.45
C GLY A 93 -17.70 16.55 18.88
N ALA A 94 -17.18 15.36 19.11
CA ALA A 94 -16.95 14.83 20.45
C ALA A 94 -15.76 15.52 21.13
N LEU A 95 -15.91 15.79 22.43
CA LEU A 95 -14.81 16.24 23.26
C LEU A 95 -13.94 15.04 23.64
N ILE A 96 -12.65 15.16 23.39
CA ILE A 96 -11.66 14.11 23.72
C ILE A 96 -10.57 14.70 24.64
N ASP A 97 -10.02 13.87 25.50
CA ASP A 97 -8.81 14.19 26.26
C ASP A 97 -7.59 13.67 25.50
N GLU A 98 -6.82 14.60 24.91
CA GLU A 98 -5.64 14.27 24.11
C GLU A 98 -4.61 13.44 24.87
N LYS A 99 -4.52 13.61 26.21
CA LYS A 99 -3.55 12.89 27.06
C LYS A 99 -3.94 11.43 27.27
N SER A 100 -5.21 11.10 27.11
CA SER A 100 -5.73 9.74 27.28
C SER A 100 -5.71 8.93 25.98
N LEU A 101 -5.36 9.56 24.84
CA LEU A 101 -5.35 8.88 23.55
C LEU A 101 -4.22 7.85 23.47
N SER A 102 -4.56 6.61 23.15
CA SER A 102 -3.59 5.55 22.90
C SER A 102 -3.03 5.62 21.48
N SER A 103 -1.75 5.28 21.32
CA SER A 103 -1.13 5.07 20.01
C SER A 103 -1.14 3.61 19.61
N GLU A 104 -1.26 3.33 18.33
CA GLU A 104 -1.00 1.99 17.79
C GLU A 104 0.49 1.68 17.91
N LYS A 105 0.84 0.52 18.53
CA LYS A 105 2.20 0.02 18.50
C LYS A 105 2.47 -0.61 17.14
N ILE A 106 3.24 0.08 16.32
CA ILE A 106 3.54 -0.32 14.97
C ILE A 106 4.74 -1.26 14.96
N ASN A 107 4.52 -2.53 14.67
CA ASN A 107 5.60 -3.48 14.41
C ASN A 107 5.95 -3.47 12.92
N ASN A 108 6.96 -2.70 12.54
CA ASN A 108 7.51 -2.65 11.18
C ASN A 108 8.50 -3.81 10.95
N SER A 109 8.13 -5.05 11.19
CA SER A 109 8.95 -6.18 10.81
C SER A 109 8.79 -6.42 9.30
N SER A 110 9.82 -6.12 8.53
CA SER A 110 9.91 -6.61 7.16
C SER A 110 10.08 -8.13 7.21
N PRO A 111 9.36 -8.90 6.39
CA PRO A 111 9.57 -10.34 6.34
C PRO A 111 11.02 -10.62 5.93
N THR A 112 11.72 -11.41 6.73
CA THR A 112 13.05 -11.89 6.40
C THR A 112 12.93 -13.02 5.38
N ILE A 113 13.67 -12.91 4.28
CA ILE A 113 13.74 -14.01 3.30
C ILE A 113 14.71 -15.05 3.86
N GLU A 114 14.27 -16.29 3.95
CA GLU A 114 15.10 -17.41 4.41
C GLU A 114 16.21 -17.72 3.39
N ASP A 115 17.40 -18.08 3.87
CA ASP A 115 18.56 -18.40 3.04
C ASP A 115 18.30 -19.55 2.08
N ASP A 116 17.46 -20.52 2.45
CA ASP A 116 17.04 -21.60 1.59
C ASP A 116 16.26 -21.13 0.37
N THR A 117 15.40 -20.11 0.54
CA THR A 117 14.67 -19.48 -0.57
C THR A 117 15.63 -18.82 -1.55
N VAL A 118 16.61 -18.07 -1.05
CA VAL A 118 17.64 -17.42 -1.86
C VAL A 118 18.46 -18.47 -2.62
N SER A 119 18.88 -19.52 -1.94
CA SER A 119 19.65 -20.63 -2.53
C SER A 119 18.87 -21.35 -3.63
N SER A 120 17.58 -21.55 -3.42
CA SER A 120 16.68 -22.14 -4.43
C SER A 120 16.61 -21.28 -5.70
N VAL A 121 16.40 -19.97 -5.57
CA VAL A 121 16.35 -19.02 -6.69
C VAL A 121 17.69 -19.03 -7.47
N ILE A 122 18.82 -18.99 -6.75
CA ILE A 122 20.15 -19.03 -7.38
C ILE A 122 20.34 -20.33 -8.19
N ASN A 123 19.91 -21.45 -7.63
CA ASN A 123 20.01 -22.74 -8.29
C ASN A 123 19.16 -22.81 -9.57
N GLU A 124 17.97 -22.24 -9.56
CA GLU A 124 17.12 -22.16 -10.76
C GLU A 124 17.74 -21.27 -11.84
N ILE A 125 18.33 -20.12 -11.46
CA ILE A 125 19.06 -19.26 -12.40
C ILE A 125 20.25 -20.02 -13.03
N LYS A 126 21.02 -20.77 -12.22
CA LYS A 126 22.17 -21.56 -12.72
C LYS A 126 21.78 -22.71 -13.66
N LYS A 127 20.62 -23.33 -13.45
CA LYS A 127 20.09 -24.40 -14.32
C LYS A 127 19.50 -23.86 -15.62
N ALA A 128 19.08 -22.61 -15.65
CA ALA A 128 18.39 -22.03 -16.79
C ALA A 128 19.35 -21.91 -17.99
N LYS A 129 18.93 -22.42 -19.15
CA LYS A 129 19.70 -22.32 -20.39
C LYS A 129 19.65 -20.92 -21.00
N ARG A 130 18.57 -20.20 -20.76
CA ARG A 130 18.30 -18.86 -21.33
C ARG A 130 17.60 -17.98 -20.30
N PRO A 131 18.28 -17.63 -19.19
CA PRO A 131 17.70 -16.80 -18.18
C PRO A 131 17.49 -15.37 -18.70
N ILE A 132 16.45 -14.70 -18.23
CA ILE A 132 16.16 -13.31 -18.51
C ILE A 132 15.60 -12.65 -17.26
N PHE A 133 15.98 -11.42 -16.99
CA PHE A 133 15.38 -10.60 -15.96
C PHE A 133 14.24 -9.75 -16.53
N VAL A 134 13.10 -9.76 -15.83
CA VAL A 134 11.99 -8.84 -16.07
C VAL A 134 11.96 -7.84 -14.94
N ALA A 135 12.55 -6.66 -15.18
CA ALA A 135 12.70 -5.62 -14.17
C ALA A 135 11.42 -4.77 -14.06
N GLY A 136 10.81 -4.77 -12.89
CA GLY A 136 9.58 -4.06 -12.59
C GLY A 136 9.70 -3.10 -11.40
N HIS A 137 8.63 -2.39 -11.10
CA HIS A 137 8.57 -1.38 -10.04
C HIS A 137 8.85 -1.91 -8.63
N GLY A 138 8.70 -3.21 -8.39
CA GLY A 138 9.04 -3.84 -7.12
C GLY A 138 10.46 -3.57 -6.64
N ILE A 139 11.43 -3.42 -7.57
CA ILE A 139 12.82 -3.08 -7.26
C ILE A 139 12.93 -1.71 -6.59
N ARG A 140 12.13 -0.72 -7.06
CA ARG A 140 12.06 0.60 -6.43
C ARG A 140 11.39 0.59 -5.07
N ILE A 141 10.28 -0.12 -4.95
CA ILE A 141 9.57 -0.26 -3.66
C ILE A 141 10.52 -0.85 -2.62
N ALA A 142 11.35 -1.80 -3.03
CA ALA A 142 12.38 -2.40 -2.18
C ALA A 142 13.62 -1.50 -1.97
N LYS A 143 13.74 -0.36 -2.69
CA LYS A 143 14.91 0.52 -2.71
C LYS A 143 16.21 -0.22 -3.07
N ALA A 144 16.09 -1.23 -3.94
CA ALA A 144 17.15 -2.17 -4.32
C ALA A 144 17.72 -1.91 -5.73
N GLU A 145 17.61 -0.67 -6.24
CA GLU A 145 18.06 -0.34 -7.61
C GLU A 145 19.57 -0.56 -7.79
N LYS A 146 20.35 -0.19 -6.79
CA LYS A 146 21.81 -0.33 -6.83
C LYS A 146 22.25 -1.80 -6.79
N GLU A 147 21.58 -2.58 -5.94
CA GLU A 147 21.80 -4.01 -5.81
C GLU A 147 21.40 -4.75 -7.08
N PHE A 148 20.28 -4.35 -7.68
CA PHE A 148 19.82 -4.89 -8.96
C PHE A 148 20.83 -4.64 -10.08
N ILE A 149 21.35 -3.42 -10.24
CA ILE A 149 22.37 -3.11 -11.27
C ILE A 149 23.64 -3.94 -11.04
N LYS A 150 24.13 -4.04 -9.79
CA LYS A 150 25.29 -4.89 -9.47
C LYS A 150 25.05 -6.36 -9.83
N LEU A 151 23.84 -6.87 -9.56
CA LEU A 151 23.48 -8.24 -9.91
C LEU A 151 23.49 -8.46 -11.43
N VAL A 152 22.88 -7.54 -12.19
CA VAL A 152 22.87 -7.57 -13.65
C VAL A 152 24.28 -7.54 -14.22
N ASP A 153 25.13 -6.65 -13.72
CA ASP A 153 26.51 -6.52 -14.17
C ASP A 153 27.36 -7.75 -13.85
N SER A 154 27.07 -8.40 -12.73
CA SER A 154 27.75 -9.61 -12.28
C SER A 154 27.36 -10.84 -13.09
N LEU A 155 26.06 -11.03 -13.33
CA LEU A 155 25.53 -12.25 -13.98
C LEU A 155 25.48 -12.14 -15.49
N LYS A 156 25.53 -10.93 -16.05
CA LYS A 156 25.40 -10.64 -17.49
C LYS A 156 24.12 -11.24 -18.11
N ILE A 157 23.07 -11.37 -17.30
CA ILE A 157 21.77 -11.84 -17.76
C ILE A 157 21.05 -10.70 -18.47
N PRO A 158 20.44 -10.95 -19.65
CA PRO A 158 19.65 -9.95 -20.35
C PRO A 158 18.47 -9.44 -19.52
N VAL A 159 18.17 -8.14 -19.66
CA VAL A 159 17.11 -7.46 -18.91
C VAL A 159 16.05 -6.88 -19.84
N LEU A 160 14.80 -7.21 -19.60
CA LEU A 160 13.63 -6.50 -20.09
C LEU A 160 13.08 -5.61 -18.97
N SER A 161 12.59 -4.42 -19.29
CA SER A 161 11.87 -3.59 -18.33
C SER A 161 10.37 -3.59 -18.59
N THR A 162 9.59 -3.55 -17.51
CA THR A 162 8.15 -3.27 -17.56
C THR A 162 7.92 -1.76 -17.73
N PHE A 163 6.67 -1.34 -18.02
CA PHE A 163 6.31 0.09 -18.10
C PHE A 163 6.77 0.90 -16.88
N ASN A 164 6.55 0.37 -15.71
CA ASN A 164 6.85 1.04 -14.45
C ASN A 164 8.29 0.85 -13.97
N GLY A 165 9.09 0.12 -14.73
CA GLY A 165 10.50 -0.15 -14.47
C GLY A 165 11.44 0.39 -15.55
N MET A 166 10.94 1.21 -16.50
CA MET A 166 11.71 1.57 -17.69
C MET A 166 12.96 2.41 -17.42
N ASP A 167 13.10 3.00 -16.26
CA ASP A 167 14.24 3.80 -15.82
C ASP A 167 15.16 3.08 -14.80
N LEU A 168 14.90 1.79 -14.52
CA LEU A 168 15.74 0.97 -13.63
C LEU A 168 17.10 0.62 -14.23
N ILE A 169 17.19 0.53 -15.54
CA ILE A 169 18.41 0.23 -16.26
C ILE A 169 18.54 1.18 -17.45
N SER A 170 19.77 1.63 -17.70
CA SER A 170 20.05 2.49 -18.87
C SER A 170 19.82 1.73 -20.17
N SER A 171 19.20 2.38 -21.16
CA SER A 171 19.07 1.85 -22.51
C SER A 171 20.41 1.69 -23.24
N LYS A 172 21.49 2.24 -22.67
CA LYS A 172 22.88 2.09 -23.17
C LYS A 172 23.61 0.91 -22.52
N SER A 173 22.98 0.21 -21.56
CA SER A 173 23.58 -0.98 -20.94
C SER A 173 23.59 -2.13 -21.94
N ASP A 174 24.71 -2.84 -22.04
CA ASP A 174 24.84 -4.04 -22.88
C ASP A 174 23.89 -5.17 -22.47
N ASN A 175 23.41 -5.15 -21.23
CA ASN A 175 22.47 -6.13 -20.72
C ASN A 175 21.00 -5.75 -20.99
N PHE A 176 20.72 -4.51 -21.42
CA PHE A 176 19.34 -4.09 -21.71
C PHE A 176 18.92 -4.51 -23.11
N ILE A 177 17.92 -5.36 -23.23
CA ILE A 177 17.45 -5.90 -24.48
C ILE A 177 16.06 -5.37 -24.92
N GLY A 178 15.43 -4.56 -24.12
CA GLY A 178 14.17 -3.92 -24.52
C GLY A 178 13.15 -3.76 -23.39
N ARG A 179 11.94 -3.42 -23.81
CA ARG A 179 10.79 -3.24 -22.95
C ARG A 179 9.72 -4.24 -23.32
N ILE A 180 9.00 -4.71 -22.30
CA ILE A 180 7.84 -5.58 -22.54
C ILE A 180 6.74 -4.71 -23.17
N GLY A 181 6.29 -5.12 -24.35
CA GLY A 181 5.07 -4.58 -24.96
C GLY A 181 3.80 -5.10 -24.28
N THR A 182 2.69 -4.52 -24.60
CA THR A 182 1.33 -5.00 -24.26
C THR A 182 0.82 -5.90 -25.35
#